data_17cd474907b0b53e1e44105ab5068ed4
#
_entry.id   17cd474907b0b53e1e44105ab5068ed4
#
_cell.length_a   1.000
_cell.length_b   1.000
_cell.length_c   1.000
_cell.angle_alpha   90.00
_cell.angle_beta   90.00
_cell.angle_gamma   90.00
#
_symmetry.space_group_name_H-M   'P 1'
#
loop_
_entity.id
_entity.type
_entity.pdbx_description
1 polymer ?
#
loop_
_entity_poly.entity_id
_entity_poly.type
_entity_poly.pdbx_seq_one_letter_code
_entity_poly.pdbx_strand_id
1 'polypeptide(L)'
;MKKLTGKVALVTGGSRGIGAGIARALAENGADVGISYVASADKAAAVVAELQATGVRAAAFKADQAVASQVEELVKAIAAHFGRLDILVNNAGVAASGKVDDPAADIAALNHQLAINYTAVVVAIRAASKFMGEGGRIISIGSGLATRATFPGIADYAATKAAIVGYSKGAARDLAPRKITLNVVQSGSIGTDMNPDEGAFAAAQKSSIALGRFGRSEEVAAGVVFLASPEASYITGTVLNVDGGFGA
;
A
#
# COMPACT_ATOMS: atom_id res chain seq x y z
N MET A 1 -0.85 -25.51 1.06
CA MET A 1 0.53 -25.15 0.65
C MET A 1 0.63 -23.63 0.69
N LYS A 2 1.70 -23.06 1.27
CA LYS A 2 1.89 -21.59 1.32
C LYS A 2 2.16 -21.09 -0.12
N LYS A 3 1.34 -20.13 -0.61
CA LYS A 3 1.32 -19.69 -2.02
C LYS A 3 2.54 -18.84 -2.44
N LEU A 4 3.24 -18.24 -1.48
CA LEU A 4 4.33 -17.29 -1.70
C LEU A 4 5.67 -17.80 -1.19
N THR A 5 5.82 -19.10 -0.95
CA THR A 5 7.08 -19.70 -0.50
C THR A 5 8.22 -19.39 -1.46
N GLY A 6 9.35 -18.90 -0.92
CA GLY A 6 10.53 -18.51 -1.69
C GLY A 6 10.42 -17.15 -2.41
N LYS A 7 9.35 -16.39 -2.15
CA LYS A 7 9.19 -15.01 -2.61
C LYS A 7 9.66 -14.02 -1.54
N VAL A 8 10.13 -12.88 -1.99
CA VAL A 8 10.51 -11.74 -1.14
C VAL A 8 9.59 -10.56 -1.41
N ALA A 9 8.99 -10.03 -0.37
CA ALA A 9 8.10 -8.89 -0.42
C ALA A 9 8.68 -7.66 0.30
N LEU A 10 8.49 -6.48 -0.29
CA LEU A 10 8.62 -5.19 0.39
C LEU A 10 7.24 -4.60 0.62
N VAL A 11 6.94 -4.22 1.87
CA VAL A 11 5.73 -3.46 2.24
C VAL A 11 6.14 -2.11 2.80
N THR A 12 5.84 -1.02 2.08
CA THR A 12 6.12 0.33 2.59
C THR A 12 5.13 0.72 3.68
N GLY A 13 5.61 1.37 4.77
CA GLY A 13 4.75 1.72 5.90
C GLY A 13 4.19 0.51 6.64
N GLY A 14 4.98 -0.57 6.77
CA GLY A 14 4.56 -1.86 7.32
C GLY A 14 4.53 -1.96 8.85
N SER A 15 4.82 -0.88 9.60
CA SER A 15 4.92 -0.94 11.07
C SER A 15 3.58 -0.88 11.82
N ARG A 16 2.47 -0.59 11.14
CA ARG A 16 1.11 -0.48 11.73
C ARG A 16 0.01 -0.58 10.68
N GLY A 17 -1.24 -0.63 11.15
CA GLY A 17 -2.45 -0.54 10.33
C GLY A 17 -2.50 -1.53 9.17
N ILE A 18 -2.95 -1.08 8.01
CA ILE A 18 -3.10 -1.90 6.81
C ILE A 18 -1.77 -2.55 6.41
N GLY A 19 -0.66 -1.78 6.47
CA GLY A 19 0.67 -2.28 6.09
C GLY A 19 1.15 -3.45 6.96
N ALA A 20 0.93 -3.39 8.28
CA ALA A 20 1.25 -4.50 9.18
C ALA A 20 0.36 -5.72 8.92
N GLY A 21 -0.95 -5.53 8.66
CA GLY A 21 -1.86 -6.60 8.27
C GLY A 21 -1.42 -7.29 6.98
N ILE A 22 -1.01 -6.51 5.97
CA ILE A 22 -0.48 -7.03 4.71
C ILE A 22 0.82 -7.81 4.95
N ALA A 23 1.76 -7.26 5.73
CA ALA A 23 3.02 -7.93 6.03
C ALA A 23 2.81 -9.30 6.69
N ARG A 24 1.91 -9.39 7.69
CA ARG A 24 1.51 -10.64 8.34
C ARG A 24 0.94 -11.65 7.35
N ALA A 25 -0.03 -11.24 6.54
CA ALA A 25 -0.67 -12.13 5.58
C ALA A 25 0.32 -12.65 4.52
N LEU A 26 1.27 -11.84 4.06
CA LEU A 26 2.32 -12.28 3.13
C LEU A 26 3.25 -13.30 3.80
N ALA A 27 3.66 -13.07 5.06
CA ALA A 27 4.50 -14.00 5.83
C ALA A 27 3.79 -15.33 6.12
N GLU A 28 2.53 -15.31 6.51
CA GLU A 28 1.69 -16.50 6.70
C GLU A 28 1.57 -17.33 5.42
N ASN A 29 1.59 -16.68 4.26
CA ASN A 29 1.62 -17.33 2.95
C ASN A 29 3.03 -17.71 2.48
N GLY A 30 4.06 -17.50 3.31
CA GLY A 30 5.41 -18.02 3.12
C GLY A 30 6.40 -17.09 2.42
N ALA A 31 6.06 -15.83 2.23
CA ALA A 31 7.01 -14.83 1.73
C ALA A 31 7.97 -14.37 2.82
N ASP A 32 9.23 -14.17 2.49
CA ASP A 32 10.13 -13.33 3.28
C ASP A 32 9.70 -11.87 3.13
N VAL A 33 9.72 -11.09 4.22
CA VAL A 33 9.11 -9.77 4.21
C VAL A 33 10.04 -8.69 4.75
N GLY A 34 10.34 -7.69 3.93
CA GLY A 34 10.88 -6.42 4.39
C GLY A 34 9.78 -5.39 4.58
N ILE A 35 9.79 -4.68 5.68
CA ILE A 35 8.89 -3.55 5.93
C ILE A 35 9.66 -2.24 6.01
N SER A 36 9.04 -1.12 5.62
CA SER A 36 9.61 0.19 5.93
C SER A 36 8.83 0.94 7.00
N TYR A 37 9.53 1.83 7.71
CA TYR A 37 8.97 2.74 8.71
C TYR A 37 9.72 4.09 8.70
N VAL A 38 9.12 5.12 9.29
CA VAL A 38 9.77 6.45 9.44
C VAL A 38 10.17 6.68 10.90
N ALA A 39 9.20 6.70 11.82
CA ALA A 39 9.42 7.09 13.22
C ALA A 39 9.21 5.96 14.23
N SER A 40 8.40 4.94 13.90
CA SER A 40 7.94 3.94 14.86
C SER A 40 8.84 2.70 14.84
N ALA A 41 10.10 2.83 15.31
CA ALA A 41 11.08 1.72 15.33
C ALA A 41 10.61 0.54 16.17
N ASP A 42 10.07 0.80 17.38
CA ASP A 42 9.58 -0.26 18.28
C ASP A 42 8.41 -1.03 17.68
N LYS A 43 7.44 -0.33 17.05
CA LYS A 43 6.33 -1.00 16.35
C LYS A 43 6.84 -1.82 15.17
N ALA A 44 7.83 -1.32 14.44
CA ALA A 44 8.43 -2.06 13.32
C ALA A 44 9.16 -3.32 13.81
N ALA A 45 9.91 -3.23 14.91
CA ALA A 45 10.58 -4.38 15.53
C ALA A 45 9.57 -5.43 16.02
N ALA A 46 8.47 -5.01 16.65
CA ALA A 46 7.41 -5.91 17.07
C ALA A 46 6.78 -6.67 15.88
N VAL A 47 6.46 -5.96 14.80
CA VAL A 47 5.94 -6.60 13.57
C VAL A 47 6.96 -7.60 13.02
N VAL A 48 8.24 -7.24 12.93
CA VAL A 48 9.29 -8.17 12.44
C VAL A 48 9.34 -9.44 13.28
N ALA A 49 9.29 -9.33 14.61
CA ALA A 49 9.29 -10.50 15.49
C ALA A 49 8.06 -11.42 15.23
N GLU A 50 6.87 -10.83 15.04
CA GLU A 50 5.67 -11.59 14.66
C GLU A 50 5.83 -12.31 13.31
N LEU A 51 6.39 -11.63 12.30
CA LEU A 51 6.63 -12.23 10.99
C LEU A 51 7.61 -13.41 11.09
N GLN A 52 8.72 -13.23 11.82
CA GLN A 52 9.74 -14.27 12.03
C GLN A 52 9.17 -15.50 12.77
N ALA A 53 8.21 -15.30 13.67
CA ALA A 53 7.52 -16.39 14.36
C ALA A 53 6.71 -17.30 13.40
N THR A 54 6.38 -16.85 12.18
CA THR A 54 5.76 -17.69 11.14
C THR A 54 6.75 -18.59 10.39
N GLY A 55 8.06 -18.44 10.67
CA GLY A 55 9.15 -19.21 10.07
C GLY A 55 9.75 -18.59 8.80
N VAL A 56 9.43 -17.34 8.46
CA VAL A 56 10.03 -16.61 7.33
C VAL A 56 11.14 -15.66 7.81
N ARG A 57 11.99 -15.20 6.89
CA ARG A 57 12.90 -14.09 7.16
C ARG A 57 12.13 -12.78 7.13
N ALA A 58 12.40 -11.89 8.10
CA ALA A 58 11.80 -10.57 8.12
C ALA A 58 12.79 -9.52 8.64
N ALA A 59 12.72 -8.29 8.10
CA ALA A 59 13.54 -7.17 8.51
C ALA A 59 12.79 -5.83 8.33
N ALA A 60 13.15 -4.84 9.16
CA ALA A 60 12.61 -3.48 9.07
C ALA A 60 13.68 -2.48 8.64
N PHE A 61 13.31 -1.55 7.78
CA PHE A 61 14.19 -0.53 7.21
C PHE A 61 13.60 0.86 7.46
N LYS A 62 14.42 1.76 7.98
CA LYS A 62 14.00 3.16 8.14
C LYS A 62 14.11 3.86 6.79
N ALA A 63 13.01 4.45 6.31
CA ALA A 63 13.00 5.24 5.08
C ALA A 63 11.83 6.22 5.09
N ASP A 64 12.13 7.50 4.88
CA ASP A 64 11.12 8.53 4.69
C ASP A 64 10.62 8.50 3.25
N GLN A 65 9.33 8.21 3.09
CA GLN A 65 8.70 8.13 1.79
C GLN A 65 8.56 9.51 1.10
N ALA A 66 8.70 10.61 1.84
CA ALA A 66 8.74 11.95 1.23
C ALA A 66 10.06 12.23 0.51
N VAL A 67 11.11 11.42 0.75
CA VAL A 67 12.45 11.61 0.21
C VAL A 67 12.76 10.55 -0.84
N ALA A 68 12.71 10.91 -2.12
CA ALA A 68 12.83 10.00 -3.26
C ALA A 68 14.10 9.12 -3.20
N SER A 69 15.25 9.69 -2.81
CA SER A 69 16.49 8.92 -2.69
C SER A 69 16.42 7.85 -1.59
N GLN A 70 15.72 8.10 -0.48
CA GLN A 70 15.53 7.09 0.56
C GLN A 70 14.62 5.96 0.09
N VAL A 71 13.64 6.24 -0.78
CA VAL A 71 12.79 5.21 -1.39
C VAL A 71 13.60 4.32 -2.33
N GLU A 72 14.48 4.90 -3.16
CA GLU A 72 15.38 4.13 -4.04
C GLU A 72 16.35 3.25 -3.23
N GLU A 73 16.99 3.83 -2.20
CA GLU A 73 17.91 3.10 -1.33
C GLU A 73 17.18 1.99 -0.54
N LEU A 74 15.94 2.20 -0.10
CA LEU A 74 15.12 1.18 0.54
C LEU A 74 14.96 -0.04 -0.36
N VAL A 75 14.54 0.16 -1.62
CA VAL A 75 14.34 -0.94 -2.57
C VAL A 75 15.64 -1.70 -2.81
N LYS A 76 16.75 -0.98 -2.98
CA LYS A 76 18.09 -1.56 -3.14
C LYS A 76 18.52 -2.36 -1.91
N ALA A 77 18.30 -1.80 -0.71
CA ALA A 77 18.63 -2.47 0.56
C ALA A 77 17.83 -3.77 0.74
N ILE A 78 16.55 -3.79 0.38
CA ILE A 78 15.73 -5.01 0.40
C ILE A 78 16.29 -6.06 -0.56
N ALA A 79 16.55 -5.68 -1.81
CA ALA A 79 17.09 -6.62 -2.80
C ALA A 79 18.46 -7.19 -2.37
N ALA A 80 19.31 -6.37 -1.76
CA ALA A 80 20.60 -6.80 -1.24
C ALA A 80 20.47 -7.71 -0.01
N HIS A 81 19.57 -7.37 0.95
CA HIS A 81 19.40 -8.12 2.20
C HIS A 81 18.82 -9.51 1.98
N PHE A 82 17.83 -9.63 1.10
CA PHE A 82 17.14 -10.90 0.83
C PHE A 82 17.67 -11.63 -0.41
N GLY A 83 18.52 -11.00 -1.21
CA GLY A 83 19.08 -11.53 -2.44
C GLY A 83 18.15 -11.43 -3.67
N ARG A 84 16.91 -10.92 -3.50
CA ARG A 84 15.90 -10.74 -4.56
C ARG A 84 14.77 -9.82 -4.11
N LEU A 85 13.92 -9.42 -5.05
CA LEU A 85 12.64 -8.77 -4.79
C LEU A 85 11.60 -9.32 -5.77
N ASP A 86 10.52 -9.88 -5.27
CA ASP A 86 9.44 -10.46 -6.09
C ASP A 86 8.14 -9.67 -5.99
N ILE A 87 7.85 -9.10 -4.81
CA ILE A 87 6.59 -8.42 -4.51
C ILE A 87 6.89 -7.04 -3.93
N LEU A 88 6.31 -6.00 -4.54
CA LEU A 88 6.30 -4.65 -3.98
C LEU A 88 4.88 -4.28 -3.59
N VAL A 89 4.66 -3.90 -2.34
CA VAL A 89 3.40 -3.32 -1.87
C VAL A 89 3.64 -1.87 -1.48
N ASN A 90 3.16 -0.94 -2.30
CA ASN A 90 3.14 0.48 -1.98
C ASN A 90 1.93 0.77 -1.09
N ASN A 91 2.16 0.77 0.22
CA ASN A 91 1.11 0.99 1.22
C ASN A 91 1.29 2.31 1.99
N ALA A 92 2.52 2.78 2.17
CA ALA A 92 2.75 4.04 2.89
C ALA A 92 1.89 5.18 2.34
N GLY A 93 1.27 5.93 3.24
CA GLY A 93 0.41 7.03 2.87
C GLY A 93 0.06 7.89 4.07
N VAL A 94 -0.31 9.13 3.79
CA VAL A 94 -0.80 10.11 4.77
C VAL A 94 -2.08 10.76 4.23
N ALA A 95 -2.87 11.33 5.13
CA ALA A 95 -4.06 12.10 4.78
C ALA A 95 -3.93 13.51 5.34
N ALA A 96 -3.94 14.50 4.46
CA ALA A 96 -4.11 15.90 4.77
C ALA A 96 -5.37 16.39 4.08
N SER A 97 -6.08 17.31 4.70
CA SER A 97 -7.32 17.91 4.17
C SER A 97 -7.18 19.41 4.06
N GLY A 98 -7.80 19.98 3.02
CA GLY A 98 -7.89 21.43 2.80
C GLY A 98 -8.94 21.71 1.75
N LYS A 99 -9.82 22.71 2.01
CA LYS A 99 -10.76 23.16 0.98
C LYS A 99 -10.02 24.00 -0.05
N VAL A 100 -10.44 23.92 -1.30
CA VAL A 100 -9.81 24.62 -2.42
C VAL A 100 -9.85 26.14 -2.25
N ASP A 101 -10.89 26.64 -1.60
CA ASP A 101 -11.15 28.06 -1.34
C ASP A 101 -10.77 28.54 0.07
N ASP A 102 -10.10 27.68 0.86
CA ASP A 102 -9.65 28.03 2.20
C ASP A 102 -8.25 28.69 2.17
N PRO A 103 -8.15 29.98 2.46
CA PRO A 103 -6.85 30.68 2.49
C PRO A 103 -5.92 30.20 3.62
N ALA A 104 -6.46 29.46 4.61
CA ALA A 104 -5.70 28.89 5.72
C ALA A 104 -5.28 27.42 5.46
N ALA A 105 -5.54 26.88 4.27
CA ALA A 105 -5.13 25.51 3.93
C ALA A 105 -3.61 25.32 4.07
N ASP A 106 -3.19 24.26 4.74
CA ASP A 106 -1.76 23.93 4.90
C ASP A 106 -1.20 23.31 3.60
N ILE A 107 -0.75 24.19 2.70
CA ILE A 107 -0.16 23.80 1.42
C ILE A 107 1.08 22.92 1.59
N ALA A 108 1.85 23.11 2.68
CA ALA A 108 3.02 22.28 2.93
C ALA A 108 2.61 20.84 3.24
N ALA A 109 1.58 20.63 4.07
CA ALA A 109 1.02 19.30 4.35
C ALA A 109 0.41 18.66 3.10
N LEU A 110 -0.27 19.41 2.24
CA LEU A 110 -0.83 18.91 0.97
C LEU A 110 0.29 18.47 0.00
N ASN A 111 1.36 19.26 -0.12
CA ASN A 111 2.53 18.90 -0.93
C ASN A 111 3.27 17.68 -0.36
N HIS A 112 3.40 17.58 0.96
CA HIS A 112 3.98 16.41 1.62
C HIS A 112 3.15 15.14 1.34
N GLN A 113 1.82 15.27 1.37
CA GLN A 113 0.91 14.18 0.98
C GLN A 113 1.13 13.74 -0.47
N LEU A 114 1.28 14.66 -1.41
CA LEU A 114 1.55 14.34 -2.82
C LEU A 114 2.89 13.61 -2.95
N ALA A 115 3.93 14.05 -2.23
CA ALA A 115 5.25 13.42 -2.24
C ALA A 115 5.17 11.96 -1.77
N ILE A 116 4.45 11.67 -0.68
CA ILE A 116 4.33 10.32 -0.11
C ILE A 116 3.36 9.47 -0.92
N ASN A 117 2.15 9.97 -1.18
CA ASN A 117 1.08 9.15 -1.73
C ASN A 117 1.23 8.85 -3.22
N TYR A 118 1.96 9.70 -3.97
CA TYR A 118 2.12 9.52 -5.42
C TYR A 118 3.59 9.44 -5.83
N THR A 119 4.41 10.46 -5.55
CA THR A 119 5.78 10.50 -6.05
C THR A 119 6.61 9.33 -5.54
N ALA A 120 6.53 9.00 -4.25
CA ALA A 120 7.20 7.84 -3.66
C ALA A 120 6.78 6.52 -4.32
N VAL A 121 5.48 6.36 -4.64
CA VAL A 121 4.96 5.16 -5.32
C VAL A 121 5.59 5.01 -6.71
N VAL A 122 5.66 6.09 -7.47
CA VAL A 122 6.31 6.11 -8.80
C VAL A 122 7.79 5.74 -8.69
N VAL A 123 8.50 6.34 -7.73
CA VAL A 123 9.93 6.07 -7.48
C VAL A 123 10.13 4.61 -7.07
N ALA A 124 9.33 4.08 -6.14
CA ALA A 124 9.43 2.70 -5.69
C ALA A 124 9.18 1.70 -6.84
N ILE A 125 8.18 1.94 -7.69
CA ILE A 125 7.88 1.09 -8.86
C ILE A 125 9.07 1.09 -9.82
N ARG A 126 9.62 2.27 -10.15
CA ARG A 126 10.78 2.40 -11.04
C ARG A 126 12.03 1.74 -10.45
N ALA A 127 12.28 1.88 -9.16
CA ALA A 127 13.39 1.25 -8.49
C ALA A 127 13.21 -0.28 -8.44
N ALA A 128 12.04 -0.77 -8.00
CA ALA A 128 11.75 -2.20 -7.87
C ALA A 128 11.83 -2.92 -9.21
N SER A 129 11.38 -2.30 -10.30
CA SER A 129 11.44 -2.90 -11.64
C SER A 129 12.88 -3.27 -12.07
N LYS A 130 13.91 -2.63 -11.53
CA LYS A 130 15.31 -2.94 -11.82
C LYS A 130 15.79 -4.24 -11.14
N PHE A 131 15.18 -4.61 -10.00
CA PHE A 131 15.56 -5.76 -9.18
C PHE A 131 14.59 -6.95 -9.32
N MET A 132 13.36 -6.72 -9.80
CA MET A 132 12.40 -7.79 -10.02
C MET A 132 12.78 -8.62 -11.25
N GLY A 133 12.73 -9.93 -11.09
CA GLY A 133 12.78 -10.89 -12.18
C GLY A 133 11.44 -10.99 -12.92
N GLU A 134 11.38 -11.93 -13.88
CA GLU A 134 10.14 -12.29 -14.57
C GLU A 134 9.09 -12.75 -13.57
N GLY A 135 7.86 -12.32 -13.76
CA GLY A 135 6.73 -12.71 -12.92
C GLY A 135 6.62 -11.94 -11.59
N GLY A 136 7.29 -10.79 -11.46
CA GLY A 136 7.14 -9.92 -10.30
C GLY A 136 5.71 -9.41 -10.09
N ARG A 137 5.40 -8.95 -8.89
CA ARG A 137 4.07 -8.46 -8.49
C ARG A 137 4.20 -7.09 -7.84
N ILE A 138 3.48 -6.11 -8.37
CA ILE A 138 3.43 -4.77 -7.79
C ILE A 138 1.98 -4.46 -7.44
N ILE A 139 1.74 -4.12 -6.18
CA ILE A 139 0.41 -3.79 -5.67
C ILE A 139 0.48 -2.44 -4.96
N SER A 140 -0.36 -1.48 -5.37
CA SER A 140 -0.46 -0.19 -4.70
C SER A 140 -1.76 -0.09 -3.93
N ILE A 141 -1.72 0.43 -2.70
CA ILE A 141 -2.92 0.64 -1.89
C ILE A 141 -3.54 1.99 -2.26
N GLY A 142 -4.66 1.89 -2.96
CA GLY A 142 -5.53 3.00 -3.33
C GLY A 142 -6.52 3.37 -2.23
N SER A 143 -7.57 4.06 -2.62
CA SER A 143 -8.69 4.44 -1.75
C SER A 143 -9.97 4.58 -2.56
N GLY A 144 -11.12 4.20 -2.04
CA GLY A 144 -12.44 4.47 -2.63
C GLY A 144 -12.65 5.96 -2.92
N LEU A 145 -11.98 6.83 -2.17
CA LEU A 145 -12.02 8.29 -2.40
C LEU A 145 -11.37 8.71 -3.74
N ALA A 146 -10.62 7.84 -4.41
CA ALA A 146 -10.11 8.10 -5.77
C ALA A 146 -11.22 8.19 -6.83
N THR A 147 -12.37 7.57 -6.56
CA THR A 147 -13.52 7.53 -7.50
C THR A 147 -14.75 8.24 -6.95
N ARG A 148 -14.91 8.35 -5.63
CA ARG A 148 -16.07 8.93 -4.98
C ARG A 148 -15.65 9.79 -3.78
N ALA A 149 -15.49 11.09 -4.00
CA ALA A 149 -15.28 12.05 -2.91
C ALA A 149 -16.61 12.28 -2.16
N THR A 150 -16.66 12.03 -0.86
CA THR A 150 -17.90 12.05 -0.07
C THR A 150 -18.00 13.20 0.92
N PHE A 151 -16.93 13.99 1.08
CA PHE A 151 -16.90 15.15 1.99
C PHE A 151 -15.93 16.23 1.47
N PRO A 152 -16.15 17.50 1.88
CA PRO A 152 -15.27 18.60 1.50
C PRO A 152 -13.85 18.47 2.03
N GLY A 153 -12.87 19.10 1.35
CA GLY A 153 -11.48 19.16 1.78
C GLY A 153 -10.65 17.93 1.43
N ILE A 154 -11.21 16.98 0.66
CA ILE A 154 -10.52 15.73 0.31
C ILE A 154 -9.94 15.74 -1.11
N ALA A 155 -10.06 16.87 -1.85
CA ALA A 155 -9.69 16.93 -3.26
C ALA A 155 -8.25 16.48 -3.53
N ASP A 156 -7.28 17.01 -2.77
CA ASP A 156 -5.87 16.68 -2.94
C ASP A 156 -5.58 15.21 -2.63
N TYR A 157 -6.17 14.66 -1.56
CA TYR A 157 -6.02 13.24 -1.24
C TYR A 157 -6.61 12.36 -2.35
N ALA A 158 -7.83 12.65 -2.78
CA ALA A 158 -8.51 11.91 -3.86
C ALA A 158 -7.68 11.97 -5.16
N ALA A 159 -7.11 13.14 -5.49
CA ALA A 159 -6.24 13.30 -6.65
C ALA A 159 -4.99 12.41 -6.56
N THR A 160 -4.30 12.33 -5.40
CA THR A 160 -3.14 11.44 -5.24
C THR A 160 -3.50 9.98 -5.45
N LYS A 161 -4.65 9.55 -4.93
CA LYS A 161 -5.11 8.15 -5.05
C LYS A 161 -5.64 7.83 -6.45
N ALA A 162 -6.25 8.77 -7.15
CA ALA A 162 -6.63 8.63 -8.55
C ALA A 162 -5.40 8.60 -9.48
N ALA A 163 -4.38 9.41 -9.21
CA ALA A 163 -3.12 9.42 -9.95
C ALA A 163 -2.41 8.05 -9.93
N ILE A 164 -2.44 7.34 -8.78
CA ILE A 164 -1.89 5.98 -8.69
C ILE A 164 -2.60 5.04 -9.67
N VAL A 165 -3.93 5.13 -9.80
CA VAL A 165 -4.70 4.28 -10.72
C VAL A 165 -4.27 4.53 -12.16
N GLY A 166 -4.18 5.79 -12.57
CA GLY A 166 -3.72 6.16 -13.92
C GLY A 166 -2.30 5.68 -14.20
N TYR A 167 -1.37 5.95 -13.29
CA TYR A 167 0.01 5.50 -13.39
C TYR A 167 0.13 3.98 -13.47
N SER A 168 -0.62 3.26 -12.64
CA SER A 168 -0.59 1.80 -12.58
C SER A 168 -1.01 1.17 -13.90
N LYS A 169 -2.02 1.72 -14.58
CA LYS A 169 -2.48 1.23 -15.90
C LYS A 169 -1.41 1.39 -16.98
N GLY A 170 -0.70 2.53 -17.00
CA GLY A 170 0.40 2.77 -17.93
C GLY A 170 1.59 1.84 -17.65
N ALA A 171 2.07 1.84 -16.41
CA ALA A 171 3.22 1.04 -16.00
C ALA A 171 2.99 -0.48 -16.12
N ALA A 172 1.75 -0.95 -15.99
CA ALA A 172 1.40 -2.34 -16.25
C ALA A 172 1.69 -2.75 -17.71
N ARG A 173 1.50 -1.86 -18.67
CA ARG A 173 1.85 -2.12 -20.07
C ARG A 173 3.35 -2.15 -20.30
N ASP A 174 4.09 -1.24 -19.66
CA ASP A 174 5.56 -1.17 -19.78
C ASP A 174 6.23 -2.44 -19.22
N LEU A 175 5.65 -3.01 -18.14
CA LEU A 175 6.21 -4.16 -17.43
C LEU A 175 5.69 -5.52 -17.93
N ALA A 176 4.63 -5.53 -18.75
CA ALA A 176 4.01 -6.75 -19.27
C ALA A 176 4.97 -7.69 -20.04
N PRO A 177 5.94 -7.20 -20.87
CA PRO A 177 6.89 -8.08 -21.55
C PRO A 177 7.74 -8.93 -20.60
N ARG A 178 7.89 -8.49 -19.34
CA ARG A 178 8.59 -9.21 -18.27
C ARG A 178 7.64 -10.03 -17.37
N LYS A 179 6.36 -10.15 -17.75
CA LYS A 179 5.31 -10.81 -16.98
C LYS A 179 5.13 -10.26 -15.55
N ILE A 180 5.59 -9.02 -15.32
CA ILE A 180 5.38 -8.30 -14.07
C ILE A 180 3.97 -7.71 -14.11
N THR A 181 3.14 -8.06 -13.12
CA THR A 181 1.80 -7.47 -12.99
C THR A 181 1.82 -6.27 -12.04
N LEU A 182 1.03 -5.26 -12.36
CA LEU A 182 0.88 -4.07 -11.53
C LEU A 182 -0.61 -3.75 -11.37
N ASN A 183 -1.09 -3.78 -10.11
CA ASN A 183 -2.50 -3.62 -9.78
C ASN A 183 -2.69 -2.67 -8.59
N VAL A 184 -3.90 -2.20 -8.41
CA VAL A 184 -4.31 -1.36 -7.27
C VAL A 184 -5.33 -2.13 -6.43
N VAL A 185 -5.13 -2.20 -5.11
CA VAL A 185 -6.17 -2.57 -4.15
C VAL A 185 -6.75 -1.28 -3.59
N GLN A 186 -7.99 -0.99 -3.92
CA GLN A 186 -8.69 0.23 -3.51
C GLN A 186 -9.46 -0.06 -2.23
N SER A 187 -8.91 0.37 -1.09
CA SER A 187 -9.54 0.16 0.22
C SER A 187 -10.67 1.16 0.46
N GLY A 188 -11.70 0.70 1.15
CA GLY A 188 -12.69 1.55 1.78
C GLY A 188 -12.22 2.11 3.13
N SER A 189 -13.16 2.44 4.01
CA SER A 189 -12.87 2.83 5.40
C SER A 189 -12.42 1.60 6.18
N ILE A 190 -11.17 1.59 6.61
CA ILE A 190 -10.54 0.52 7.39
C ILE A 190 -10.23 1.05 8.79
N GLY A 191 -10.58 0.28 9.83
CA GLY A 191 -10.30 0.61 11.23
C GLY A 191 -8.78 0.58 11.50
N THR A 192 -8.21 1.74 11.77
CA THR A 192 -6.77 1.93 12.03
C THR A 192 -6.54 3.15 12.92
N ASP A 193 -5.30 3.33 13.43
CA ASP A 193 -4.91 4.55 14.15
C ASP A 193 -5.17 5.85 13.32
N MET A 194 -5.08 5.75 11.99
CA MET A 194 -5.31 6.89 11.07
C MET A 194 -6.81 7.16 10.84
N ASN A 195 -7.64 6.15 10.93
CA ASN A 195 -9.08 6.23 10.70
C ASN A 195 -9.81 5.39 11.74
N PRO A 196 -9.99 5.90 12.99
CA PRO A 196 -10.72 5.21 14.04
C PRO A 196 -12.16 4.93 13.62
N ASP A 197 -12.68 3.76 14.01
CA ASP A 197 -14.02 3.30 13.66
C ASP A 197 -15.12 3.70 14.67
N GLU A 198 -14.82 4.67 15.53
CA GLU A 198 -15.69 5.23 16.54
C GLU A 198 -15.93 6.74 16.35
N GLY A 199 -17.00 7.23 16.94
CA GLY A 199 -17.38 8.64 16.89
C GLY A 199 -18.27 9.03 15.71
N ALA A 200 -18.69 10.29 15.67
CA ALA A 200 -19.66 10.80 14.70
C ALA A 200 -19.17 10.71 13.24
N PHE A 201 -17.88 10.96 13.02
CA PHE A 201 -17.29 10.86 11.67
C PHE A 201 -17.27 9.41 11.18
N ALA A 202 -16.96 8.45 12.05
CA ALA A 202 -17.03 7.03 11.72
C ALA A 202 -18.47 6.57 11.42
N ALA A 203 -19.47 7.08 12.14
CA ALA A 203 -20.87 6.79 11.87
C ALA A 203 -21.29 7.29 10.47
N ALA A 204 -20.87 8.49 10.09
CA ALA A 204 -21.10 9.03 8.75
C ALA A 204 -20.41 8.21 7.65
N GLN A 205 -19.20 7.72 7.89
CA GLN A 205 -18.52 6.81 6.96
C GLN A 205 -19.29 5.48 6.84
N LYS A 206 -19.69 4.86 7.96
CA LYS A 206 -20.45 3.59 7.96
C LYS A 206 -21.74 3.67 7.16
N SER A 207 -22.45 4.80 7.22
CA SER A 207 -23.70 4.98 6.47
C SER A 207 -23.51 5.02 4.94
N SER A 208 -22.30 5.29 4.46
CA SER A 208 -21.96 5.30 3.03
C SER A 208 -21.42 3.96 2.51
N ILE A 209 -21.24 2.97 3.37
CA ILE A 209 -20.72 1.64 3.05
C ILE A 209 -21.88 0.64 3.00
N ALA A 210 -22.06 -0.07 1.90
CA ALA A 210 -23.18 -1.01 1.72
C ALA A 210 -23.21 -2.10 2.81
N LEU A 211 -22.03 -2.60 3.26
CA LEU A 211 -21.92 -3.57 4.37
C LEU A 211 -22.09 -2.94 5.76
N GLY A 212 -22.26 -1.62 5.89
CA GLY A 212 -22.58 -0.90 7.12
C GLY A 212 -21.49 -0.92 8.21
N ARG A 213 -20.27 -1.31 7.88
CA ARG A 213 -19.14 -1.40 8.81
C ARG A 213 -17.81 -1.01 8.17
N PHE A 214 -16.85 -0.67 9.00
CA PHE A 214 -15.46 -0.58 8.57
C PHE A 214 -14.92 -1.98 8.24
N GLY A 215 -14.01 -2.03 7.25
CA GLY A 215 -13.19 -3.19 7.00
C GLY A 215 -12.07 -3.33 8.03
N ARG A 216 -11.47 -4.51 8.06
CA ARG A 216 -10.25 -4.80 8.82
C ARG A 216 -9.05 -4.85 7.90
N SER A 217 -7.84 -4.63 8.44
CA SER A 217 -6.59 -4.72 7.69
C SER A 217 -6.39 -6.09 7.02
N GLU A 218 -6.88 -7.17 7.64
CA GLU A 218 -6.81 -8.53 7.11
C GLU A 218 -7.66 -8.70 5.85
N GLU A 219 -8.78 -7.98 5.74
CA GLU A 219 -9.64 -8.03 4.55
C GLU A 219 -8.95 -7.36 3.34
N VAL A 220 -8.24 -6.25 3.56
CA VAL A 220 -7.40 -5.62 2.52
C VAL A 220 -6.21 -6.53 2.17
N ALA A 221 -5.57 -7.13 3.19
CA ALA A 221 -4.44 -8.02 3.00
C ALA A 221 -4.79 -9.25 2.18
N ALA A 222 -6.01 -9.80 2.32
CA ALA A 222 -6.48 -10.92 1.49
C ALA A 222 -6.48 -10.57 0.00
N GLY A 223 -6.93 -9.37 -0.38
CA GLY A 223 -6.86 -8.86 -1.75
C GLY A 223 -5.42 -8.72 -2.26
N VAL A 224 -4.51 -8.24 -1.39
CA VAL A 224 -3.08 -8.13 -1.73
C VAL A 224 -2.45 -9.49 -1.92
N VAL A 225 -2.69 -10.46 -1.03
CA VAL A 225 -2.18 -11.84 -1.15
C VAL A 225 -2.69 -12.50 -2.43
N PHE A 226 -3.97 -12.32 -2.76
CA PHE A 226 -4.52 -12.84 -4.03
C PHE A 226 -3.77 -12.25 -5.24
N LEU A 227 -3.62 -10.94 -5.33
CA LEU A 227 -2.92 -10.30 -6.45
C LEU A 227 -1.41 -10.62 -6.50
N ALA A 228 -0.80 -10.93 -5.36
CA ALA A 228 0.59 -11.37 -5.27
C ALA A 228 0.79 -12.83 -5.66
N SER A 229 -0.26 -13.64 -5.66
CA SER A 229 -0.21 -15.09 -5.87
C SER A 229 -0.11 -15.48 -7.35
N PRO A 230 0.26 -16.73 -7.66
CA PRO A 230 0.25 -17.27 -9.02
C PRO A 230 -1.13 -17.24 -9.69
N GLU A 231 -2.21 -17.37 -8.91
CA GLU A 231 -3.59 -17.37 -9.41
C GLU A 231 -3.99 -16.05 -10.08
N ALA A 232 -3.32 -14.93 -9.72
CA ALA A 232 -3.54 -13.62 -10.32
C ALA A 232 -2.59 -13.32 -11.51
N SER A 233 -1.92 -14.32 -12.07
CA SER A 233 -0.89 -14.11 -13.11
C SER A 233 -1.42 -13.47 -14.40
N TYR A 234 -2.73 -13.51 -14.65
CA TYR A 234 -3.37 -12.87 -15.81
C TYR A 234 -4.14 -11.59 -15.44
N ILE A 235 -3.89 -11.05 -14.24
CA ILE A 235 -4.52 -9.82 -13.74
C ILE A 235 -3.46 -8.72 -13.67
N THR A 236 -3.58 -7.70 -14.53
CA THR A 236 -2.68 -6.53 -14.52
C THR A 236 -3.43 -5.28 -14.97
N GLY A 237 -3.06 -4.12 -14.43
CA GLY A 237 -3.70 -2.84 -14.71
C GLY A 237 -5.11 -2.68 -14.11
N THR A 238 -5.51 -3.59 -13.20
CA THR A 238 -6.83 -3.57 -12.57
C THR A 238 -6.87 -2.77 -11.27
N VAL A 239 -8.08 -2.38 -10.91
CA VAL A 239 -8.44 -1.90 -9.57
C VAL A 239 -9.34 -2.93 -8.92
N LEU A 240 -8.86 -3.52 -7.83
CA LEU A 240 -9.64 -4.44 -6.98
C LEU A 240 -10.18 -3.65 -5.80
N ASN A 241 -11.50 -3.43 -5.76
CA ASN A 241 -12.15 -2.77 -4.64
C ASN A 241 -12.28 -3.74 -3.45
N VAL A 242 -11.80 -3.29 -2.29
CA VAL A 242 -11.98 -3.94 -0.98
C VAL A 242 -12.54 -2.89 -0.03
N ASP A 243 -13.78 -2.51 -0.24
CA ASP A 243 -14.38 -1.29 0.29
C ASP A 243 -15.79 -1.47 0.90
N GLY A 244 -16.26 -2.72 1.00
CA GLY A 244 -17.57 -3.02 1.55
C GLY A 244 -18.74 -2.47 0.74
N GLY A 245 -18.52 -2.18 -0.56
CA GLY A 245 -19.53 -1.59 -1.45
C GLY A 245 -19.62 -0.06 -1.32
N PHE A 246 -18.58 0.61 -0.84
CA PHE A 246 -18.53 2.08 -0.82
C PHE A 246 -18.56 2.67 -2.23
N GLY A 247 -17.95 2.02 -3.19
CA GLY A 247 -17.90 2.45 -4.59
C GLY A 247 -19.02 1.93 -5.50
N ALA A 248 -19.97 1.20 -4.95
CA ALA A 248 -21.07 0.60 -5.71
C ALA A 248 -22.19 1.62 -6.01
#